data_468559469364e601478cd14df5376dd3
#
_entry.id   468559469364e601478cd14df5376dd3
#
_cell.length_a   1.000
_cell.length_b   1.000
_cell.length_c   1.000
_cell.angle_alpha   90.00
_cell.angle_beta   90.00
_cell.angle_gamma   90.00
#
_symmetry.space_group_name_H-M   'P 1'
#
loop_
_entity.id
_entity.type
_entity.pdbx_description
1 polymer ?
#
loop_
_entity_poly.entity_id
_entity_poly.type
_entity_poly.pdbx_seq_one_letter_code
_entity_poly.pdbx_strand_id
1 'polypeptide(L)'
;MLHFAALIFPTSLLTDLVWKGEVLAFLLSKLAIFIPLYAIGIGLLMLGTGRFGGQWKALFESILNGIPFLGEARRNVALARLAMTMEALLSAGINISEVWVLGSRCSGSPRRIRATAHLPQGIAAGRTPAEMLPAIRAIPTLFCNLYQTGEISGDLDNTLARLHVYYQEQATRQFEAIVDWTPRILYLAVVLYVAWNILSFYAGYFGAINDAMN
;
A
#
# COMPACT_ATOMS: atom_id res chain seq x y z
N MET A 1 -1.57 11.64 -23.21
CA MET A 1 -1.74 10.35 -23.90
C MET A 1 -3.02 9.64 -23.49
N LEU A 2 -3.26 9.34 -22.20
CA LEU A 2 -4.48 8.64 -21.76
C LEU A 2 -5.79 9.36 -22.13
N HIS A 3 -5.83 10.70 -22.06
CA HIS A 3 -6.98 11.52 -22.43
C HIS A 3 -7.32 11.44 -23.92
N PHE A 4 -6.31 11.33 -24.77
CA PHE A 4 -6.50 11.17 -26.21
C PHE A 4 -7.04 9.79 -26.57
N ALA A 5 -6.55 8.72 -25.93
CA ALA A 5 -7.08 7.37 -26.11
C ALA A 5 -8.56 7.26 -25.70
N ALA A 6 -8.94 7.88 -24.58
CA ALA A 6 -10.34 7.89 -24.12
C ALA A 6 -11.27 8.78 -24.97
N LEU A 7 -10.71 9.76 -25.73
CA LEU A 7 -11.46 10.59 -26.66
C LEU A 7 -11.70 9.90 -28.00
N ILE A 8 -10.78 9.03 -28.42
CA ILE A 8 -10.82 8.35 -29.72
C ILE A 8 -11.63 7.03 -29.67
N PHE A 9 -11.73 6.37 -28.51
CA PHE A 9 -12.47 5.12 -28.33
C PHE A 9 -13.61 5.30 -27.32
N PRO A 10 -14.84 5.22 -27.69
CA PRO A 10 -15.56 4.13 -28.32
C PRO A 10 -16.21 4.53 -29.67
N THR A 11 -15.97 3.74 -30.67
CA THR A 11 -16.48 3.92 -32.03
C THR A 11 -17.99 3.95 -32.12
N SER A 12 -18.70 3.21 -31.24
CA SER A 12 -20.16 3.20 -31.16
C SER A 12 -20.75 4.56 -30.77
N LEU A 13 -20.07 5.34 -29.92
CA LEU A 13 -20.53 6.69 -29.53
C LEU A 13 -20.19 7.76 -30.56
N LEU A 14 -19.16 7.54 -31.38
CA LEU A 14 -18.88 8.39 -32.55
C LEU A 14 -19.92 8.20 -33.64
N THR A 15 -20.40 6.98 -33.88
CA THR A 15 -21.50 6.72 -34.80
C THR A 15 -22.82 7.35 -34.31
N ASP A 16 -23.13 7.27 -33.02
CA ASP A 16 -24.31 7.92 -32.43
C ASP A 16 -24.21 9.46 -32.47
N LEU A 17 -23.03 10.04 -32.27
CA LEU A 17 -22.77 11.47 -32.40
C LEU A 17 -22.99 11.97 -33.83
N VAL A 18 -22.49 11.21 -34.82
CA VAL A 18 -22.56 11.61 -36.24
C VAL A 18 -23.96 11.38 -36.83
N TRP A 19 -24.69 10.33 -36.40
CA TRP A 19 -25.98 9.97 -36.96
C TRP A 19 -27.20 10.51 -36.18
N LYS A 20 -27.08 10.71 -34.87
CA LYS A 20 -28.20 11.16 -34.03
C LYS A 20 -28.06 12.55 -33.44
N GLY A 21 -26.85 13.15 -33.56
CA GLY A 21 -26.57 14.52 -33.06
C GLY A 21 -26.64 14.66 -31.53
N GLU A 22 -26.63 13.54 -30.78
CA GLU A 22 -26.75 13.55 -29.32
C GLU A 22 -25.41 13.82 -28.61
N VAL A 23 -24.95 15.08 -28.73
CA VAL A 23 -23.71 15.55 -28.05
C VAL A 23 -23.78 15.33 -26.53
N LEU A 24 -24.98 15.47 -25.95
CA LEU A 24 -25.19 15.37 -24.51
C LEU A 24 -24.95 13.92 -23.99
N ALA A 25 -25.45 12.91 -24.72
CA ALA A 25 -25.26 11.50 -24.37
C ALA A 25 -23.78 11.09 -24.49
N PHE A 26 -23.09 11.61 -25.50
CA PHE A 26 -21.64 11.45 -25.66
C PHE A 26 -20.85 12.06 -24.49
N LEU A 27 -21.15 13.29 -24.09
CA LEU A 27 -20.51 13.96 -22.96
C LEU A 27 -20.79 13.25 -21.64
N LEU A 28 -22.03 12.84 -21.38
CA LEU A 28 -22.42 12.13 -20.17
C LEU A 28 -21.69 10.77 -20.04
N SER A 29 -21.57 10.02 -21.12
CA SER A 29 -20.85 8.73 -21.10
C SER A 29 -19.35 8.90 -20.86
N LYS A 30 -18.74 9.97 -21.38
CA LYS A 30 -17.34 10.32 -21.09
C LYS A 30 -17.16 10.77 -19.64
N LEU A 31 -18.08 11.61 -19.15
CA LEU A 31 -18.09 12.05 -17.76
C LEU A 31 -18.20 10.85 -16.78
N ALA A 32 -19.04 9.87 -17.11
CA ALA A 32 -19.24 8.66 -16.32
C ALA A 32 -17.96 7.79 -16.18
N ILE A 33 -17.03 7.87 -17.13
CA ILE A 33 -15.74 7.17 -17.07
C ILE A 33 -14.69 8.02 -16.34
N PHE A 34 -14.66 9.33 -16.62
CA PHE A 34 -13.63 10.22 -16.04
C PHE A 34 -13.90 10.58 -14.59
N ILE A 35 -15.17 10.76 -14.19
CA ILE A 35 -15.51 11.09 -12.80
C ILE A 35 -14.99 10.03 -11.82
N PRO A 36 -15.24 8.71 -11.96
CA PRO A 36 -14.72 7.73 -11.04
C PRO A 36 -13.19 7.62 -11.09
N LEU A 37 -12.57 7.78 -12.27
CA LEU A 37 -11.13 7.75 -12.42
C LEU A 37 -10.46 8.90 -11.65
N TYR A 38 -10.97 10.13 -11.81
CA TYR A 38 -10.47 11.29 -11.07
C TYR A 38 -10.83 11.23 -9.59
N ALA A 39 -12.02 10.74 -9.23
CA ALA A 39 -12.42 10.54 -7.84
C ALA A 39 -11.50 9.55 -7.11
N ILE A 40 -11.09 8.46 -7.77
CA ILE A 40 -10.10 7.51 -7.24
C ILE A 40 -8.73 8.19 -7.08
N GLY A 41 -8.27 8.96 -8.09
CA GLY A 41 -7.01 9.68 -8.04
C GLY A 41 -6.96 10.72 -6.92
N ILE A 42 -8.01 11.55 -6.82
CA ILE A 42 -8.16 12.56 -5.76
C ILE A 42 -8.31 11.90 -4.39
N GLY A 43 -9.08 10.79 -4.31
CA GLY A 43 -9.22 10.01 -3.10
C GLY A 43 -7.88 9.46 -2.59
N LEU A 44 -7.04 8.92 -3.47
CA LEU A 44 -5.69 8.45 -3.16
C LEU A 44 -4.77 9.59 -2.68
N LEU A 45 -4.84 10.76 -3.33
CA LEU A 45 -4.07 11.94 -2.92
C LEU A 45 -4.52 12.49 -1.56
N MET A 46 -5.83 12.54 -1.32
CA MET A 46 -6.38 13.01 -0.04
C MET A 46 -6.09 12.03 1.12
N LEU A 47 -5.97 10.74 0.84
CA LEU A 47 -5.53 9.72 1.81
C LEU A 47 -4.08 9.91 2.23
N GLY A 48 -3.21 10.32 1.30
CA GLY A 48 -1.82 10.65 1.59
C GLY A 48 -1.67 11.84 2.55
N THR A 49 -2.64 12.78 2.54
CA THR A 49 -2.61 13.98 3.39
C THR A 49 -3.20 13.82 4.80
N GLY A 50 -3.72 12.64 5.13
CA GLY A 50 -4.13 12.30 6.52
C GLY A 50 -5.37 13.01 7.08
N ARG A 51 -6.16 13.72 6.26
CA ARG A 51 -7.27 14.59 6.68
C ARG A 51 -8.64 13.92 6.86
N PHE A 52 -8.77 12.62 6.62
CA PHE A 52 -10.04 11.90 6.77
C PHE A 52 -10.19 11.16 8.08
N GLY A 53 -11.40 11.23 8.67
CA GLY A 53 -11.75 10.60 9.95
C GLY A 53 -11.66 9.07 9.95
N GLY A 54 -11.55 8.49 11.17
CA GLY A 54 -11.14 7.12 11.44
C GLY A 54 -11.91 5.98 10.75
N GLN A 55 -13.15 6.16 10.31
CA GLN A 55 -13.97 5.11 9.70
C GLN A 55 -13.54 4.80 8.25
N TRP A 56 -13.20 5.81 7.47
CA TRP A 56 -12.67 5.65 6.11
C TRP A 56 -11.26 5.05 6.10
N LYS A 57 -10.43 5.37 7.11
CA LYS A 57 -9.13 4.73 7.30
C LYS A 57 -9.24 3.21 7.44
N ALA A 58 -10.22 2.72 8.20
CA ALA A 58 -10.41 1.29 8.40
C ALA A 58 -10.81 0.54 7.11
N LEU A 59 -11.69 1.13 6.30
CA LEU A 59 -12.09 0.57 5.00
C LEU A 59 -10.93 0.54 4.01
N PHE A 60 -10.19 1.64 3.90
CA PHE A 60 -9.02 1.70 3.02
C PHE A 60 -7.84 0.87 3.53
N GLU A 61 -7.63 0.77 4.83
CA GLU A 61 -6.67 -0.17 5.41
C GLU A 61 -7.03 -1.62 5.08
N SER A 62 -8.31 -1.97 5.04
CA SER A 62 -8.76 -3.31 4.63
C SER A 62 -8.48 -3.58 3.15
N ILE A 63 -8.75 -2.63 2.27
CA ILE A 63 -8.49 -2.73 0.82
C ILE A 63 -6.98 -2.73 0.52
N LEU A 64 -6.22 -1.84 1.16
CA LEU A 64 -4.76 -1.76 1.00
C LEU A 64 -4.03 -2.96 1.61
N ASN A 65 -4.57 -3.57 2.65
CA ASN A 65 -4.04 -4.82 3.21
C ASN A 65 -4.33 -6.05 2.32
N GLY A 66 -5.28 -5.94 1.39
CA GLY A 66 -5.54 -6.92 0.35
C GLY A 66 -4.46 -6.96 -0.75
N ILE A 67 -3.62 -5.91 -0.86
CA ILE A 67 -2.47 -5.89 -1.76
C ILE A 67 -1.24 -6.40 -1.00
N PRO A 68 -0.79 -7.64 -1.23
CA PRO A 68 0.25 -8.29 -0.41
C PRO A 68 1.56 -7.49 -0.34
N PHE A 69 1.99 -6.86 -1.42
CA PHE A 69 3.20 -6.03 -1.48
C PHE A 69 3.13 -4.77 -0.62
N LEU A 70 1.97 -4.10 -0.56
CA LEU A 70 1.81 -2.88 0.22
C LEU A 70 1.77 -3.15 1.72
N GLY A 71 1.17 -4.27 2.12
CA GLY A 71 1.14 -4.71 3.53
C GLY A 71 2.54 -4.97 4.08
N GLU A 72 3.41 -5.59 3.27
CA GLU A 72 4.78 -5.89 3.66
C GLU A 72 5.66 -4.64 3.71
N ALA A 73 5.53 -3.72 2.73
CA ALA A 73 6.21 -2.43 2.75
C ALA A 73 5.86 -1.62 4.02
N ARG A 74 4.59 -1.51 4.37
CA ARG A 74 4.12 -0.85 5.60
C ARG A 74 4.67 -1.52 6.86
N ARG A 75 4.75 -2.86 6.88
CA ARG A 75 5.35 -3.61 7.97
C ARG A 75 6.83 -3.26 8.15
N ASN A 76 7.58 -3.17 7.06
CA ASN A 76 9.00 -2.85 7.08
C ASN A 76 9.26 -1.39 7.50
N VAL A 77 8.46 -0.42 6.99
CA VAL A 77 8.51 0.97 7.48
C VAL A 77 8.30 1.06 8.98
N ALA A 78 7.32 0.33 9.49
CA ALA A 78 7.01 0.36 10.92
C ALA A 78 8.09 -0.33 11.78
N LEU A 79 8.84 -1.32 11.23
CA LEU A 79 10.01 -1.91 11.88
C LEU A 79 11.22 -0.98 11.84
N ALA A 80 11.43 -0.28 10.72
CA ALA A 80 12.47 0.73 10.61
C ALA A 80 12.28 1.85 11.65
N ARG A 81 11.04 2.36 11.77
CA ARG A 81 10.71 3.38 12.78
C ARG A 81 10.90 2.89 14.21
N LEU A 82 10.53 1.63 14.49
CA LEU A 82 10.77 1.00 15.78
C LEU A 82 12.26 1.00 16.11
N ALA A 83 13.08 0.45 15.22
CA ALA A 83 14.52 0.34 15.41
C ALA A 83 15.19 1.72 15.56
N MET A 84 14.86 2.69 14.70
CA MET A 84 15.35 4.07 14.77
C MET A 84 15.04 4.74 16.10
N THR A 85 13.78 4.59 16.56
CA THR A 85 13.37 5.21 17.83
C THR A 85 14.08 4.56 19.01
N MET A 86 14.22 3.22 18.98
CA MET A 86 14.92 2.50 20.05
C MET A 86 16.39 2.86 20.13
N GLU A 87 17.08 2.94 18.97
CA GLU A 87 18.47 3.40 18.89
C GLU A 87 18.62 4.80 19.52
N ALA A 88 17.82 5.77 19.06
CA ALA A 88 17.90 7.14 19.57
C ALA A 88 17.63 7.26 21.07
N LEU A 89 16.68 6.48 21.60
CA LEU A 89 16.36 6.48 23.03
C LEU A 89 17.46 5.80 23.87
N LEU A 90 18.04 4.71 23.38
CA LEU A 90 19.16 4.03 24.06
C LEU A 90 20.40 4.91 24.10
N SER A 91 20.75 5.54 22.97
CA SER A 91 21.86 6.50 22.87
C SER A 91 21.65 7.71 23.79
N ALA A 92 20.39 8.07 24.08
CA ALA A 92 20.05 9.09 25.07
C ALA A 92 20.07 8.59 26.52
N GLY A 93 20.40 7.31 26.75
CA GLY A 93 20.48 6.71 28.09
C GLY A 93 19.13 6.38 28.72
N ILE A 94 18.06 6.30 27.93
CA ILE A 94 16.71 5.93 28.40
C ILE A 94 16.67 4.45 28.78
N ASN A 95 15.95 4.12 29.86
CA ASN A 95 15.80 2.75 30.33
C ASN A 95 15.12 1.86 29.27
N ILE A 96 15.65 0.64 29.11
CA ILE A 96 15.19 -0.33 28.10
C ILE A 96 13.65 -0.62 28.16
N SER A 97 13.07 -0.60 29.35
CA SER A 97 11.64 -0.78 29.53
C SER A 97 10.84 0.34 28.86
N GLU A 98 11.27 1.58 29.04
CA GLU A 98 10.65 2.77 28.44
C GLU A 98 10.93 2.85 26.94
N VAL A 99 12.13 2.47 26.53
CA VAL A 99 12.52 2.36 25.09
C VAL A 99 11.54 1.47 24.32
N TRP A 100 11.15 0.32 24.87
CA TRP A 100 10.18 -0.58 24.24
C TRP A 100 8.77 0.04 24.17
N VAL A 101 8.33 0.73 25.21
CA VAL A 101 7.03 1.41 25.23
C VAL A 101 6.96 2.52 24.18
N LEU A 102 7.94 3.41 24.18
CA LEU A 102 7.99 4.55 23.27
C LEU A 102 8.25 4.10 21.82
N GLY A 103 9.21 3.21 21.59
CA GLY A 103 9.51 2.67 20.27
C GLY A 103 8.32 1.97 19.64
N SER A 104 7.59 1.15 20.40
CA SER A 104 6.41 0.48 19.88
C SER A 104 5.31 1.46 19.46
N ARG A 105 5.11 2.56 20.21
CA ARG A 105 4.17 3.64 19.85
C ARG A 105 4.61 4.36 18.58
N CYS A 106 5.88 4.70 18.47
CA CYS A 106 6.46 5.39 17.29
C CYS A 106 6.43 4.52 16.02
N SER A 107 6.38 3.18 16.17
CA SER A 107 6.23 2.27 15.03
C SER A 107 4.93 2.49 14.24
N GLY A 108 3.94 3.14 14.82
CA GLY A 108 2.63 3.41 14.19
C GLY A 108 1.78 2.16 13.92
N SER A 109 2.14 1.00 14.49
CA SER A 109 1.41 -0.26 14.31
C SER A 109 0.65 -0.66 15.56
N PRO A 110 -0.69 -0.56 15.57
CA PRO A 110 -1.51 -0.97 16.72
C PRO A 110 -1.31 -2.44 17.13
N ARG A 111 -1.01 -3.28 16.14
CA ARG A 111 -0.70 -4.71 16.37
C ARG A 111 0.58 -4.89 17.20
N ARG A 112 1.64 -4.10 16.91
CA ARG A 112 2.89 -4.17 17.65
C ARG A 112 2.75 -3.57 19.05
N ILE A 113 2.09 -2.43 19.18
CA ILE A 113 1.84 -1.80 20.48
C ILE A 113 1.18 -2.81 21.43
N ARG A 114 0.14 -3.51 20.97
CA ARG A 114 -0.52 -4.54 21.78
C ARG A 114 0.36 -5.76 22.04
N ALA A 115 1.13 -6.19 21.04
CA ALA A 115 1.96 -7.38 21.16
C ALA A 115 3.17 -7.17 22.09
N THR A 116 3.68 -5.95 22.22
CA THR A 116 4.83 -5.61 23.07
C THR A 116 4.43 -5.04 24.44
N ALA A 117 3.13 -4.87 24.69
CA ALA A 117 2.62 -4.24 25.93
C ALA A 117 3.01 -4.98 27.22
N HIS A 118 3.32 -6.27 27.14
CA HIS A 118 3.73 -7.08 28.30
C HIS A 118 5.26 -7.03 28.58
N LEU A 119 6.06 -6.49 27.65
CA LEU A 119 7.53 -6.44 27.81
C LEU A 119 7.97 -5.67 29.06
N PRO A 120 7.41 -4.48 29.39
CA PRO A 120 7.81 -3.74 30.59
C PRO A 120 7.62 -4.53 31.88
N GLN A 121 6.54 -5.30 31.99
CA GLN A 121 6.28 -6.16 33.15
C GLN A 121 7.28 -7.32 33.24
N GLY A 122 7.63 -7.93 32.11
CA GLY A 122 8.63 -8.98 32.05
C GLY A 122 10.03 -8.47 32.43
N ILE A 123 10.39 -7.28 31.97
CA ILE A 123 11.67 -6.62 32.31
C ILE A 123 11.73 -6.30 33.82
N ALA A 124 10.64 -5.79 34.38
CA ALA A 124 10.52 -5.55 35.83
C ALA A 124 10.63 -6.85 36.66
N ALA A 125 10.26 -8.00 36.09
CA ALA A 125 10.42 -9.32 36.67
C ALA A 125 11.83 -9.92 36.46
N GLY A 126 12.78 -9.15 35.90
CA GLY A 126 14.17 -9.58 35.66
C GLY A 126 14.40 -10.38 34.38
N ARG A 127 13.41 -10.46 33.47
CA ARG A 127 13.58 -11.12 32.18
C ARG A 127 14.17 -10.15 31.16
N THR A 128 14.98 -10.67 30.25
CA THR A 128 15.52 -9.83 29.19
C THR A 128 14.53 -9.71 28.03
N PRO A 129 14.51 -8.58 27.29
CA PRO A 129 13.71 -8.49 26.05
C PRO A 129 14.02 -9.61 25.06
N ALA A 130 15.29 -9.97 24.87
CA ALA A 130 15.71 -11.04 23.96
C ALA A 130 15.04 -12.38 24.25
N GLU A 131 14.81 -12.72 25.52
CA GLU A 131 14.12 -13.95 25.92
C GLU A 131 12.62 -13.93 25.57
N MET A 132 12.01 -12.76 25.55
CA MET A 132 10.56 -12.60 25.35
C MET A 132 10.18 -12.37 23.88
N LEU A 133 11.07 -11.78 23.09
CA LEU A 133 10.81 -11.41 21.70
C LEU A 133 10.41 -12.58 20.79
N PRO A 134 11.01 -13.78 20.87
CA PRO A 134 10.64 -14.92 20.01
C PRO A 134 9.18 -15.36 20.15
N ALA A 135 8.54 -15.11 21.29
CA ALA A 135 7.13 -15.39 21.52
C ALA A 135 6.19 -14.38 20.82
N ILE A 136 6.71 -13.25 20.37
CA ILE A 136 5.94 -12.14 19.80
C ILE A 136 5.84 -12.28 18.28
N ARG A 137 4.79 -12.90 17.76
CA ARG A 137 4.56 -13.06 16.30
C ARG A 137 4.54 -11.75 15.49
N ALA A 138 4.39 -10.60 16.14
CA ALA A 138 4.38 -9.29 15.48
C ALA A 138 5.79 -8.80 15.10
N ILE A 139 6.84 -9.37 15.70
CA ILE A 139 8.25 -9.09 15.44
C ILE A 139 8.83 -10.21 14.57
N PRO A 140 9.51 -9.90 13.44
CA PRO A 140 10.15 -10.91 12.60
C PRO A 140 11.33 -11.60 13.31
N THR A 141 11.56 -12.86 12.97
CA THR A 141 12.67 -13.66 13.54
C THR A 141 14.02 -12.99 13.34
N LEU A 142 14.26 -12.37 12.17
CA LEU A 142 15.51 -11.64 11.91
C LEU A 142 15.72 -10.52 12.93
N PHE A 143 14.68 -9.75 13.24
CA PHE A 143 14.75 -8.69 14.25
C PHE A 143 15.09 -9.28 15.62
N CYS A 144 14.41 -10.36 16.01
CA CYS A 144 14.67 -11.03 17.29
C CYS A 144 16.12 -11.52 17.42
N ASN A 145 16.63 -12.17 16.38
CA ASN A 145 17.98 -12.72 16.39
C ASN A 145 19.06 -11.63 16.48
N LEU A 146 18.93 -10.58 15.67
CA LEU A 146 19.89 -9.47 15.71
C LEU A 146 19.79 -8.69 17.03
N TYR A 147 18.58 -8.47 17.53
CA TYR A 147 18.36 -7.84 18.84
C TYR A 147 19.03 -8.64 19.94
N GLN A 148 18.84 -9.96 19.97
CA GLN A 148 19.47 -10.86 20.93
C GLN A 148 20.99 -10.81 20.85
N THR A 149 21.55 -10.80 19.63
CA THR A 149 23.00 -10.67 19.44
C THR A 149 23.51 -9.35 20.01
N GLY A 150 22.83 -8.23 19.71
CA GLY A 150 23.19 -6.91 20.21
C GLY A 150 23.06 -6.79 21.75
N GLU A 151 22.04 -7.41 22.34
CA GLU A 151 21.85 -7.45 23.79
C GLU A 151 22.96 -8.23 24.50
N ILE A 152 23.34 -9.40 23.96
CA ILE A 152 24.41 -10.24 24.52
C ILE A 152 25.79 -9.58 24.36
N SER A 153 26.06 -8.97 23.21
CA SER A 153 27.34 -8.30 22.94
C SER A 153 27.49 -6.94 23.64
N GLY A 154 26.40 -6.39 24.19
CA GLY A 154 26.38 -5.03 24.73
C GLY A 154 26.43 -3.93 23.67
N ASP A 155 26.27 -4.27 22.38
CA ASP A 155 26.30 -3.37 21.21
C ASP A 155 24.92 -3.22 20.58
N LEU A 156 23.91 -2.99 21.43
CA LEU A 156 22.51 -2.93 21.01
C LEU A 156 22.22 -1.70 20.14
N ASP A 157 22.89 -0.57 20.44
CA ASP A 157 22.70 0.69 19.71
C ASP A 157 23.08 0.54 18.24
N ASN A 158 24.29 0.03 17.96
CA ASN A 158 24.76 -0.20 16.58
C ASN A 158 23.94 -1.29 15.88
N THR A 159 23.48 -2.28 16.62
CA THR A 159 22.63 -3.34 16.06
C THR A 159 21.26 -2.78 15.64
N LEU A 160 20.68 -1.89 16.43
CA LEU A 160 19.40 -1.22 16.11
C LEU A 160 19.57 -0.25 14.93
N ALA A 161 20.70 0.47 14.83
CA ALA A 161 21.04 1.29 13.69
C ALA A 161 21.06 0.46 12.38
N ARG A 162 21.74 -0.70 12.41
CA ARG A 162 21.75 -1.63 11.26
C ARG A 162 20.37 -2.17 10.91
N LEU A 163 19.56 -2.52 11.92
CA LEU A 163 18.19 -2.96 11.73
C LEU A 163 17.31 -1.86 11.11
N HIS A 164 17.50 -0.60 11.54
CA HIS A 164 16.80 0.54 10.95
C HIS A 164 17.10 0.65 9.46
N VAL A 165 18.38 0.69 9.08
CA VAL A 165 18.81 0.79 7.67
C VAL A 165 18.28 -0.39 6.86
N TYR A 166 18.44 -1.61 7.35
CA TYR A 166 17.94 -2.82 6.67
C TYR A 166 16.45 -2.75 6.36
N TYR A 167 15.59 -2.46 7.35
CA TYR A 167 14.15 -2.42 7.15
C TYR A 167 13.70 -1.21 6.31
N GLN A 168 14.42 -0.09 6.38
CA GLN A 168 14.18 1.05 5.53
C GLN A 168 14.48 0.74 4.06
N GLU A 169 15.61 0.10 3.78
CA GLU A 169 15.94 -0.35 2.42
C GLU A 169 14.94 -1.38 1.88
N GLN A 170 14.52 -2.34 2.71
CA GLN A 170 13.49 -3.30 2.31
C GLN A 170 12.17 -2.61 1.96
N ALA A 171 11.75 -1.63 2.75
CA ALA A 171 10.54 -0.85 2.48
C ALA A 171 10.68 -0.07 1.16
N THR A 172 11.81 0.60 0.94
CA THR A 172 12.08 1.37 -0.28
C THR A 172 12.03 0.47 -1.51
N ARG A 173 12.72 -0.68 -1.50
CA ARG A 173 12.68 -1.65 -2.60
C ARG A 173 11.27 -2.13 -2.93
N GLN A 174 10.42 -2.33 -1.92
CA GLN A 174 9.04 -2.73 -2.13
C GLN A 174 8.18 -1.61 -2.73
N PHE A 175 8.41 -0.36 -2.32
CA PHE A 175 7.73 0.79 -2.94
C PHE A 175 8.19 1.01 -4.38
N GLU A 176 9.49 0.89 -4.67
CA GLU A 176 10.01 0.96 -6.04
C GLU A 176 9.38 -0.10 -6.94
N ALA A 177 9.28 -1.34 -6.47
CA ALA A 177 8.60 -2.40 -7.21
C ALA A 177 7.14 -2.04 -7.54
N ILE A 178 6.40 -1.43 -6.62
CA ILE A 178 5.02 -0.97 -6.87
C ILE A 178 4.99 0.11 -7.95
N VAL A 179 5.91 1.07 -7.88
CA VAL A 179 6.02 2.15 -8.89
C VAL A 179 6.33 1.58 -10.28
N ASP A 180 7.23 0.60 -10.37
CA ASP A 180 7.62 -0.03 -11.63
C ASP A 180 6.51 -0.88 -12.26
N TRP A 181 5.68 -1.51 -11.44
CA TRP A 181 4.54 -2.32 -11.92
C TRP A 181 3.33 -1.48 -12.32
N THR A 182 3.15 -0.29 -11.75
CA THR A 182 2.01 0.59 -12.02
C THR A 182 1.83 0.91 -13.51
N PRO A 183 2.85 1.37 -14.28
CA PRO A 183 2.69 1.65 -15.70
C PRO A 183 2.40 0.40 -16.52
N ARG A 184 2.95 -0.77 -16.15
CA ARG A 184 2.71 -2.03 -16.84
C ARG A 184 1.26 -2.49 -16.69
N ILE A 185 0.71 -2.42 -15.48
CA ILE A 185 -0.70 -2.75 -15.21
C ILE A 185 -1.62 -1.79 -15.96
N LEU A 186 -1.32 -0.49 -15.95
CA LEU A 186 -2.09 0.52 -16.66
C LEU A 186 -2.09 0.25 -18.19
N TYR A 187 -0.92 -0.06 -18.76
CA TYR A 187 -0.79 -0.41 -20.16
C TYR A 187 -1.61 -1.66 -20.53
N LEU A 188 -1.52 -2.71 -19.71
CA LEU A 188 -2.30 -3.93 -19.90
C LEU A 188 -3.81 -3.67 -19.84
N ALA A 189 -4.26 -2.84 -18.90
CA ALA A 189 -5.67 -2.46 -18.80
C ALA A 189 -6.16 -1.72 -20.04
N VAL A 190 -5.35 -0.80 -20.59
CA VAL A 190 -5.68 -0.07 -21.84
C VAL A 190 -5.76 -1.03 -23.01
N VAL A 191 -4.79 -1.95 -23.16
CA VAL A 191 -4.78 -2.94 -24.24
C VAL A 191 -6.00 -3.86 -24.16
N LEU A 192 -6.36 -4.35 -22.98
CA LEU A 192 -7.55 -5.18 -22.80
C LEU A 192 -8.84 -4.42 -23.11
N TYR A 193 -8.92 -3.14 -22.72
CA TYR A 193 -10.05 -2.29 -23.03
C TYR A 193 -10.22 -2.07 -24.54
N VAL A 194 -9.12 -1.79 -25.24
CA VAL A 194 -9.12 -1.64 -26.71
C VAL A 194 -9.53 -2.94 -27.40
N ALA A 195 -8.96 -4.07 -26.97
CA ALA A 195 -9.31 -5.38 -27.50
C ALA A 195 -10.80 -5.70 -27.30
N TRP A 196 -11.34 -5.41 -26.13
CA TRP A 196 -12.77 -5.58 -25.85
C TRP A 196 -13.65 -4.71 -26.77
N ASN A 197 -13.28 -3.45 -26.99
CA ASN A 197 -14.01 -2.56 -27.90
C ASN A 197 -13.99 -3.08 -29.35
N ILE A 198 -12.85 -3.57 -29.84
CA ILE A 198 -12.73 -4.14 -31.19
C ILE A 198 -13.62 -5.37 -31.32
N LEU A 199 -13.55 -6.30 -30.37
CA LEU A 199 -14.36 -7.51 -30.37
C LEU A 199 -15.88 -7.20 -30.33
N SER A 200 -16.27 -6.24 -29.50
CA SER A 200 -17.66 -5.80 -29.39
C SER A 200 -18.18 -5.17 -30.69
N PHE A 201 -17.35 -4.40 -31.37
CA PHE A 201 -17.68 -3.80 -32.67
C PHE A 201 -17.90 -4.89 -33.74
N TYR A 202 -16.98 -5.84 -33.86
CA TYR A 202 -17.13 -6.93 -34.83
C TYR A 202 -18.33 -7.83 -34.51
N ALA A 203 -18.57 -8.14 -33.24
CA ALA A 203 -19.73 -8.92 -32.84
C ALA A 203 -21.06 -8.23 -33.23
N GLY A 204 -21.17 -6.91 -33.03
CA GLY A 204 -22.31 -6.11 -33.46
C GLY A 204 -22.47 -6.06 -34.99
N TYR A 205 -21.37 -5.93 -35.71
CA TYR A 205 -21.38 -5.91 -37.18
C TYR A 205 -21.85 -7.25 -37.77
N PHE A 206 -21.36 -8.38 -37.27
CA PHE A 206 -21.81 -9.70 -37.71
C PHE A 206 -23.26 -9.99 -37.29
N GLY A 207 -23.71 -9.51 -36.15
CA GLY A 207 -25.10 -9.59 -35.72
C GLY A 207 -26.03 -8.87 -36.70
N ALA A 208 -25.72 -7.63 -37.06
CA ALA A 208 -26.50 -6.85 -38.03
C ALA A 208 -26.57 -7.47 -39.44
N ILE A 209 -25.49 -8.11 -39.90
CA ILE A 209 -25.50 -8.85 -41.20
C ILE A 209 -26.39 -10.08 -41.12
N ASN A 210 -26.35 -10.83 -40.03
CA ASN A 210 -27.15 -12.03 -39.84
C ASN A 210 -28.66 -11.70 -39.75
N ASP A 211 -29.01 -10.60 -39.11
CA ASP A 211 -30.39 -10.09 -39.04
C ASP A 211 -30.91 -9.56 -40.38
N ALA A 212 -30.04 -9.05 -41.25
CA ALA A 212 -30.39 -8.57 -42.61
C ALA A 212 -30.56 -9.71 -43.61
N MET A 213 -30.04 -10.91 -43.32
CA MET A 213 -30.14 -12.09 -44.21
C MET A 213 -31.32 -13.02 -43.85
N ASN A 214 -32.00 -12.82 -42.73
CA ASN A 214 -33.20 -13.55 -42.31
C ASN A 214 -34.45 -12.69 -42.47
#